data_cdf748b5e1d67f2152e8a47ea5fc61eb
#
_entry.id   cdf748b5e1d67f2152e8a47ea5fc61eb
#
_cell.length_a   1.000
_cell.length_b   1.000
_cell.length_c   1.000
_cell.angle_alpha   90.00
_cell.angle_beta   90.00
_cell.angle_gamma   90.00
#
_symmetry.space_group_name_H-M   'P 1'
#
loop_
_entity.id
_entity.type
_entity.pdbx_description
1 polymer ?
#
loop_
_entity_poly.entity_id
_entity_poly.type
_entity_poly.pdbx_seq_one_letter_code
_entity_poly.pdbx_strand_id
1 'polypeptide(L)'
;MINPNTLLSPEEIALLRQSKDWKNYLAILSIWTQIVLSFILFAIWPNVFTFLISTLIIGTRQFALVILMHDGAHNLISKNKKVNDFISQWLCAYPMMTETNTYRSYHLKHHKHTETNQDPDKILTDPFPVSKASFSRKVLRDLLGISGLRPVSYTHLRAHET
;
A
#
# COMPACT_ATOMS: atom_id res chain seq x y z
N MET A 1 -20.88 -1.50 16.02
CA MET A 1 -20.85 -1.58 14.54
C MET A 1 -22.26 -1.74 14.02
N ILE A 2 -22.63 -0.96 12.99
CA ILE A 2 -23.94 -1.10 12.32
C ILE A 2 -23.88 -2.39 11.48
N ASN A 3 -24.85 -3.28 11.64
CA ASN A 3 -24.93 -4.49 10.84
C ASN A 3 -25.39 -4.12 9.41
N PRO A 4 -24.59 -4.34 8.35
CA PRO A 4 -24.99 -4.00 6.98
C PRO A 4 -26.32 -4.62 6.55
N ASN A 5 -26.64 -5.82 7.06
CA ASN A 5 -27.88 -6.52 6.75
C ASN A 5 -29.16 -5.82 7.29
N THR A 6 -29.01 -4.78 8.11
CA THR A 6 -30.14 -3.95 8.56
C THR A 6 -30.39 -2.76 7.64
N LEU A 7 -29.45 -2.44 6.74
CA LEU A 7 -29.51 -1.27 5.85
C LEU A 7 -29.73 -1.64 4.39
N LEU A 8 -29.27 -2.83 3.97
CA LEU A 8 -29.30 -3.29 2.58
C LEU A 8 -29.89 -4.68 2.48
N SER A 9 -30.61 -4.95 1.38
CA SER A 9 -31.09 -6.30 1.07
C SER A 9 -29.93 -7.24 0.73
N PRO A 10 -30.11 -8.56 0.83
CA PRO A 10 -29.10 -9.55 0.41
C PRO A 10 -28.68 -9.39 -1.05
N GLU A 11 -29.63 -9.01 -1.92
CA GLU A 11 -29.37 -8.78 -3.36
C GLU A 11 -28.50 -7.54 -3.58
N GLU A 12 -28.76 -6.45 -2.87
CA GLU A 12 -27.94 -5.24 -2.92
C GLU A 12 -26.52 -5.51 -2.41
N ILE A 13 -26.39 -6.25 -1.31
CA ILE A 13 -25.08 -6.67 -0.78
C ILE A 13 -24.33 -7.54 -1.80
N ALA A 14 -25.01 -8.50 -2.44
CA ALA A 14 -24.40 -9.35 -3.47
C ALA A 14 -23.95 -8.54 -4.68
N LEU A 15 -24.74 -7.55 -5.10
CA LEU A 15 -24.38 -6.65 -6.21
C LEU A 15 -23.14 -5.79 -5.87
N LEU A 16 -23.10 -5.21 -4.68
CA LEU A 16 -21.97 -4.39 -4.22
C LEU A 16 -20.67 -5.20 -4.04
N ARG A 17 -20.78 -6.48 -3.74
CA ARG A 17 -19.63 -7.40 -3.62
C ARG A 17 -19.12 -7.96 -4.94
N GLN A 18 -19.75 -7.63 -6.07
CA GLN A 18 -19.25 -8.08 -7.38
C GLN A 18 -17.93 -7.39 -7.73
N SER A 19 -16.84 -8.14 -7.66
CA SER A 19 -15.55 -7.70 -8.18
C SER A 19 -15.43 -7.98 -9.69
N LYS A 20 -14.76 -7.09 -10.41
CA LYS A 20 -14.41 -7.25 -11.82
C LYS A 20 -12.89 -7.36 -11.93
N ASP A 21 -12.36 -8.58 -11.84
CA ASP A 21 -10.92 -8.86 -11.81
C ASP A 21 -10.13 -8.15 -12.93
N TRP A 22 -10.70 -8.07 -14.13
CA TRP A 22 -10.04 -7.40 -15.26
C TRP A 22 -9.70 -5.93 -15.00
N LYS A 23 -10.49 -5.21 -14.17
CA LYS A 23 -10.18 -3.81 -13.81
C LYS A 23 -8.91 -3.72 -12.98
N ASN A 24 -8.73 -4.67 -12.06
CA ASN A 24 -7.53 -4.73 -11.23
C ASN A 24 -6.30 -5.07 -12.10
N TYR A 25 -6.45 -5.99 -13.05
CA TYR A 25 -5.36 -6.34 -13.97
C TYR A 25 -4.96 -5.16 -14.85
N LEU A 26 -5.93 -4.39 -15.37
CA LEU A 26 -5.65 -3.17 -16.11
C LEU A 26 -5.00 -2.09 -15.25
N ALA A 27 -5.41 -1.94 -13.99
CA ALA A 27 -4.80 -1.00 -13.05
C ALA A 27 -3.31 -1.36 -12.83
N ILE A 28 -3.02 -2.63 -12.56
CA ILE A 28 -1.64 -3.12 -12.37
C ILE A 28 -0.80 -2.92 -13.64
N LEU A 29 -1.33 -3.29 -14.79
CA LEU A 29 -0.66 -3.10 -16.09
C LEU A 29 -0.36 -1.61 -16.32
N SER A 30 -1.34 -0.73 -16.08
CA SER A 30 -1.17 0.72 -16.23
C SER A 30 -0.08 1.27 -15.30
N ILE A 31 -0.04 0.83 -14.03
CA ILE A 31 0.98 1.25 -13.06
C ILE A 31 2.37 0.84 -13.55
N TRP A 32 2.56 -0.42 -13.93
CA TRP A 32 3.84 -0.90 -14.42
C TRP A 32 4.27 -0.24 -15.72
N THR A 33 3.33 -0.01 -16.65
CA THR A 33 3.59 0.74 -17.89
C THR A 33 4.12 2.14 -17.58
N GLN A 34 3.52 2.86 -16.64
CA GLN A 34 3.96 4.19 -16.25
C GLN A 34 5.34 4.19 -15.57
N ILE A 35 5.64 3.18 -14.75
CA ILE A 35 6.97 3.01 -14.15
C ILE A 35 8.02 2.80 -15.26
N VAL A 36 7.78 1.85 -16.17
CA VAL A 36 8.71 1.55 -17.27
C VAL A 36 8.90 2.77 -18.19
N LEU A 37 7.81 3.44 -18.57
CA LEU A 37 7.89 4.64 -19.41
C LEU A 37 8.64 5.79 -18.72
N SER A 38 8.57 5.90 -17.39
CA SER A 38 9.35 6.90 -16.64
C SER A 38 10.86 6.61 -16.68
N PHE A 39 11.26 5.34 -16.58
CA PHE A 39 12.66 4.97 -16.77
C PHE A 39 13.14 5.23 -18.21
N ILE A 40 12.33 4.88 -19.21
CA ILE A 40 12.64 5.14 -20.62
C ILE A 40 12.77 6.65 -20.87
N LEU A 41 11.84 7.44 -20.35
CA LEU A 41 11.88 8.92 -20.50
C LEU A 41 13.20 9.49 -20.00
N PHE A 42 13.62 9.10 -18.79
CA PHE A 42 14.88 9.56 -18.24
C PHE A 42 16.10 9.02 -18.99
N ALA A 43 16.04 7.77 -19.47
CA ALA A 43 17.15 7.17 -20.24
C ALA A 43 17.38 7.86 -21.60
N ILE A 44 16.29 8.29 -22.27
CA ILE A 44 16.39 8.98 -23.57
C ILE A 44 16.80 10.44 -23.41
N TRP A 45 16.31 11.14 -22.39
CA TRP A 45 16.57 12.56 -22.14
C TRP A 45 17.05 12.80 -20.71
N PRO A 46 18.32 12.43 -20.38
CA PRO A 46 18.82 12.54 -19.02
C PRO A 46 19.10 14.01 -18.64
N ASN A 47 18.18 14.62 -17.92
CA ASN A 47 18.30 15.97 -17.38
C ASN A 47 17.50 16.12 -16.07
N VAL A 48 17.68 17.23 -15.35
CA VAL A 48 17.03 17.47 -14.04
C VAL A 48 15.50 17.41 -14.13
N PHE A 49 14.88 17.92 -15.19
CA PHE A 49 13.43 17.93 -15.33
C PHE A 49 12.88 16.52 -15.51
N THR A 50 13.45 15.73 -16.42
CA THR A 50 13.04 14.34 -16.63
C THR A 50 13.32 13.48 -15.41
N PHE A 51 14.43 13.72 -14.68
CA PHE A 51 14.71 13.07 -13.40
C PHE A 51 13.60 13.35 -12.37
N LEU A 52 13.25 14.62 -12.16
CA LEU A 52 12.22 15.02 -11.19
C LEU A 52 10.85 14.46 -11.55
N ILE A 53 10.44 14.56 -12.83
CA ILE A 53 9.16 14.03 -13.32
C ILE A 53 9.12 12.51 -13.15
N SER A 54 10.16 11.80 -13.57
CA SER A 54 10.23 10.34 -13.45
C SER A 54 10.18 9.89 -12.00
N THR A 55 10.93 10.57 -11.11
CA THR A 55 10.90 10.29 -9.67
C THR A 55 9.50 10.48 -9.07
N LEU A 56 8.83 11.56 -9.43
CA LEU A 56 7.46 11.83 -8.97
C LEU A 56 6.46 10.76 -9.45
N ILE A 57 6.53 10.40 -10.74
CA ILE A 57 5.66 9.36 -11.31
C ILE A 57 5.96 8.02 -10.62
N ILE A 58 7.21 7.59 -10.55
CA ILE A 58 7.58 6.31 -9.93
C ILE A 58 7.11 6.28 -8.48
N GLY A 59 7.38 7.31 -7.68
CA GLY A 59 6.96 7.37 -6.27
C GLY A 59 5.44 7.26 -6.09
N THR A 60 4.65 7.96 -6.92
CA THR A 60 3.18 7.85 -6.88
C THR A 60 2.69 6.47 -7.33
N ARG A 61 3.36 5.83 -8.30
CA ARG A 61 3.01 4.47 -8.75
C ARG A 61 3.41 3.41 -7.73
N GLN A 62 4.53 3.56 -7.06
CA GLN A 62 4.91 2.71 -5.94
C GLN A 62 3.86 2.76 -4.82
N PHE A 63 3.37 3.93 -4.46
CA PHE A 63 2.26 4.05 -3.50
C PHE A 63 0.99 3.33 -3.98
N ALA A 64 0.66 3.43 -5.27
CA ALA A 64 -0.46 2.68 -5.85
C ALA A 64 -0.27 1.15 -5.76
N LEU A 65 0.97 0.63 -5.89
CA LEU A 65 1.24 -0.80 -5.67
C LEU A 65 0.99 -1.22 -4.20
N VAL A 66 1.29 -0.37 -3.23
CA VAL A 66 0.97 -0.63 -1.81
C VAL A 66 -0.54 -0.74 -1.60
N ILE A 67 -1.34 0.14 -2.24
CA ILE A 67 -2.81 0.07 -2.18
C ILE A 67 -3.30 -1.25 -2.80
N LEU A 68 -2.77 -1.65 -3.95
CA LEU A 68 -3.15 -2.93 -4.57
C LEU A 68 -2.70 -4.15 -3.75
N MET A 69 -1.55 -4.08 -3.09
CA MET A 69 -1.13 -5.10 -2.13
C MET A 69 -2.12 -5.22 -0.96
N HIS A 70 -2.61 -4.09 -0.44
CA HIS A 70 -3.66 -4.05 0.58
C HIS A 70 -4.94 -4.75 0.08
N ASP A 71 -5.39 -4.44 -1.15
CA ASP A 71 -6.53 -5.13 -1.76
C ASP A 71 -6.27 -6.64 -1.93
N GLY A 72 -5.04 -7.01 -2.28
CA GLY A 72 -4.59 -8.39 -2.33
C GLY A 72 -4.62 -9.09 -0.97
N ALA A 73 -4.33 -8.38 0.12
CA ALA A 73 -4.47 -8.90 1.48
C ALA A 73 -5.93 -9.24 1.82
N HIS A 74 -6.89 -8.50 1.26
CA HIS A 74 -8.33 -8.78 1.35
C HIS A 74 -8.86 -9.76 0.30
N ASN A 75 -8.01 -10.33 -0.56
CA ASN A 75 -8.37 -11.19 -1.70
C ASN A 75 -9.28 -10.49 -2.72
N LEU A 76 -9.05 -9.21 -2.98
CA LEU A 76 -9.88 -8.38 -3.87
C LEU A 76 -9.28 -8.19 -5.28
N ILE A 77 -8.02 -8.55 -5.53
CA ILE A 77 -7.41 -8.44 -6.86
C ILE A 77 -8.03 -9.43 -7.84
N SER A 78 -8.23 -10.69 -7.40
CA SER A 78 -8.81 -11.75 -8.22
C SER A 78 -9.70 -12.68 -7.39
N LYS A 79 -10.78 -13.18 -8.01
CA LYS A 79 -11.64 -14.23 -7.44
C LYS A 79 -10.87 -15.56 -7.24
N ASN A 80 -9.89 -15.84 -8.07
CA ASN A 80 -9.00 -16.97 -7.88
C ASN A 80 -7.92 -16.61 -6.84
N LYS A 81 -7.98 -17.26 -5.67
CA LYS A 81 -7.05 -16.98 -4.57
C LYS A 81 -5.58 -17.15 -4.95
N LYS A 82 -5.23 -18.17 -5.74
CA LYS A 82 -3.84 -18.39 -6.17
C LYS A 82 -3.34 -17.25 -7.06
N VAL A 83 -4.19 -16.77 -7.99
CA VAL A 83 -3.90 -15.63 -8.85
C VAL A 83 -3.81 -14.35 -8.03
N ASN A 84 -4.74 -14.14 -7.10
CA ASN A 84 -4.71 -13.01 -6.16
C ASN A 84 -3.38 -12.96 -5.39
N ASP A 85 -3.00 -14.07 -4.76
CA ASP A 85 -1.80 -14.14 -3.93
C ASP A 85 -0.52 -13.98 -4.77
N PHE A 86 -0.47 -14.58 -5.97
CA PHE A 86 0.64 -14.41 -6.89
C PHE A 86 0.82 -12.95 -7.32
N ILE A 87 -0.24 -12.32 -7.82
CA ILE A 87 -0.19 -10.92 -8.30
C ILE A 87 0.15 -9.98 -7.15
N SER A 88 -0.54 -10.12 -6.02
CA SER A 88 -0.29 -9.28 -4.84
C SER A 88 1.15 -9.39 -4.36
N GLN A 89 1.70 -10.60 -4.29
CA GLN A 89 3.06 -10.84 -3.81
C GLN A 89 4.11 -10.33 -4.81
N TRP A 90 4.03 -10.75 -6.08
CA TRP A 90 5.10 -10.54 -7.04
C TRP A 90 5.04 -9.18 -7.73
N LEU A 91 3.83 -8.69 -8.03
CA LEU A 91 3.66 -7.45 -8.78
C LEU A 91 3.38 -6.23 -7.90
N CYS A 92 3.01 -6.43 -6.62
CA CYS A 92 2.68 -5.33 -5.74
C CYS A 92 3.59 -5.25 -4.50
N ALA A 93 3.78 -6.36 -3.76
CA ALA A 93 4.51 -6.36 -2.49
C ALA A 93 6.04 -6.36 -2.66
N TYR A 94 6.59 -7.29 -3.43
CA TYR A 94 8.05 -7.40 -3.60
C TYR A 94 8.72 -6.15 -4.19
N PRO A 95 8.13 -5.45 -5.17
CA PRO A 95 8.68 -4.18 -5.64
C PRO A 95 8.76 -3.10 -4.55
N MET A 96 7.99 -3.27 -3.48
CA MET A 96 7.96 -2.39 -2.30
C MET A 96 8.76 -2.97 -1.11
N MET A 97 9.57 -4.02 -1.35
CA MET A 97 10.38 -4.70 -0.32
C MET A 97 9.56 -5.17 0.88
N THR A 98 8.32 -5.63 0.63
CA THR A 98 7.40 -6.13 1.64
C THR A 98 6.78 -7.45 1.20
N GLU A 99 5.94 -8.06 2.05
CA GLU A 99 5.33 -9.36 1.81
C GLU A 99 3.84 -9.34 2.13
N THR A 100 3.02 -9.78 1.16
CA THR A 100 1.56 -9.76 1.26
C THR A 100 1.03 -10.59 2.45
N ASN A 101 1.60 -11.78 2.69
CA ASN A 101 1.07 -12.66 3.76
C ASN A 101 1.36 -12.10 5.15
N THR A 102 2.55 -11.57 5.36
CA THR A 102 2.94 -10.90 6.61
C THR A 102 2.06 -9.68 6.84
N TYR A 103 1.89 -8.84 5.81
CA TYR A 103 1.00 -7.68 5.86
C TYR A 103 -0.45 -8.09 6.12
N ARG A 104 -0.97 -9.12 5.43
CA ARG A 104 -2.34 -9.63 5.63
C ARG A 104 -2.60 -10.00 7.08
N SER A 105 -1.69 -10.75 7.71
CA SER A 105 -1.83 -11.19 9.09
C SER A 105 -1.91 -10.01 10.05
N TYR A 106 -1.04 -9.03 9.88
CA TYR A 106 -1.02 -7.79 10.64
C TYR A 106 -2.29 -6.96 10.41
N HIS A 107 -2.65 -6.72 9.16
CA HIS A 107 -3.76 -5.86 8.75
C HIS A 107 -5.14 -6.42 9.14
N LEU A 108 -5.35 -7.73 9.00
CA LEU A 108 -6.60 -8.36 9.45
C LEU A 108 -6.73 -8.35 10.99
N LYS A 109 -5.61 -8.36 11.72
CA LYS A 109 -5.62 -8.17 13.18
C LYS A 109 -6.05 -6.73 13.51
N HIS A 110 -5.55 -5.72 12.77
CA HIS A 110 -6.02 -4.34 12.89
C HIS A 110 -7.52 -4.25 12.66
N HIS A 111 -8.07 -4.78 11.56
CA HIS A 111 -9.52 -4.78 11.31
C HIS A 111 -10.34 -5.42 12.42
N LYS A 112 -9.84 -6.52 13.01
CA LYS A 112 -10.53 -7.23 14.09
C LYS A 112 -10.55 -6.43 15.40
N HIS A 113 -9.51 -5.66 15.67
CA HIS A 113 -9.25 -5.03 16.96
C HIS A 113 -9.17 -3.49 16.88
N THR A 114 -9.66 -2.88 15.79
CA THR A 114 -9.58 -1.43 15.53
C THR A 114 -9.89 -0.63 16.78
N GLU A 115 -8.97 0.31 17.13
CA GLU A 115 -9.03 1.23 18.28
C GLU A 115 -9.06 0.54 19.67
N THR A 116 -8.86 -0.77 19.77
CA THR A 116 -8.69 -1.45 21.05
C THR A 116 -7.20 -1.50 21.46
N ASN A 117 -6.90 -1.93 22.67
CA ASN A 117 -5.51 -2.14 23.11
C ASN A 117 -4.77 -3.28 22.37
N GLN A 118 -5.49 -4.09 21.60
CA GLN A 118 -4.94 -5.17 20.78
C GLN A 118 -4.72 -4.78 19.32
N ASP A 119 -5.12 -3.55 18.94
CA ASP A 119 -4.92 -3.01 17.61
C ASP A 119 -3.42 -2.74 17.38
N PRO A 120 -2.77 -3.42 16.39
CA PRO A 120 -1.38 -3.17 16.10
C PRO A 120 -1.09 -1.76 15.57
N ASP A 121 -2.10 -1.09 14.99
CA ASP A 121 -1.98 0.27 14.44
C ASP A 121 -2.23 1.36 15.49
N LYS A 122 -2.63 1.00 16.71
CA LYS A 122 -2.91 1.96 17.77
C LYS A 122 -1.71 2.88 18.07
N ILE A 123 -0.49 2.36 17.95
CA ILE A 123 0.74 3.14 18.10
C ILE A 123 0.83 4.33 17.14
N LEU A 124 0.12 4.28 16.00
CA LEU A 124 0.08 5.34 14.99
C LEU A 124 -0.92 6.44 15.37
N THR A 125 -1.98 6.09 16.08
CA THR A 125 -3.09 6.98 16.48
C THR A 125 -2.97 7.52 17.89
N ASP A 126 -2.44 6.75 18.84
CA ASP A 126 -2.27 7.13 20.26
C ASP A 126 -1.56 8.47 20.50
N PRO A 127 -0.57 8.91 19.68
CA PRO A 127 0.06 10.21 19.89
C PRO A 127 -0.85 11.40 19.59
N PHE A 128 -1.99 11.21 18.92
CA PHE A 128 -2.89 12.30 18.55
C PHE A 128 -3.92 12.62 19.64
N PRO A 129 -4.26 13.91 19.82
CA PRO A 129 -3.83 15.08 19.05
C PRO A 129 -2.41 15.55 19.39
N VAL A 130 -1.66 15.93 18.38
CA VAL A 130 -0.30 16.49 18.52
C VAL A 130 -0.30 18.02 18.37
N SER A 131 0.72 18.71 18.93
CA SER A 131 0.90 20.14 18.73
C SER A 131 1.22 20.47 17.26
N LYS A 132 0.86 21.68 16.80
CA LYS A 132 1.20 22.16 15.45
C LYS A 132 2.69 22.06 15.15
N ALA A 133 3.55 22.38 16.11
CA ALA A 133 5.00 22.27 15.96
C ALA A 133 5.46 20.83 15.77
N SER A 134 4.86 19.87 16.49
CA SER A 134 5.16 18.43 16.32
C SER A 134 4.73 17.93 14.95
N PHE A 135 3.53 18.34 14.50
CA PHE A 135 3.03 18.00 13.17
C PHE A 135 3.91 18.56 12.05
N SER A 136 4.28 19.85 12.14
CA SER A 136 5.18 20.49 11.15
C SER A 136 6.55 19.81 11.08
N ARG A 137 7.13 19.42 12.22
CA ARG A 137 8.40 18.65 12.23
C ARG A 137 8.23 17.28 11.56
N LYS A 138 7.08 16.61 11.74
CA LYS A 138 6.79 15.35 11.07
C LYS A 138 6.71 15.55 9.55
N VAL A 139 5.92 16.53 9.11
CA VAL A 139 5.79 16.87 7.68
C VAL A 139 7.15 17.17 7.05
N LEU A 140 7.99 17.98 7.71
CA LEU A 140 9.32 18.30 7.21
C LEU A 140 10.21 17.06 7.08
N ARG A 141 10.21 16.15 8.07
CA ARG A 141 10.95 14.89 7.99
C ARG A 141 10.47 13.99 6.85
N ASP A 142 9.15 13.97 6.62
CA ASP A 142 8.54 13.18 5.54
C ASP A 142 8.94 13.75 4.17
N LEU A 143 8.88 15.07 4.00
CA LEU A 143 9.30 15.76 2.77
C LEU A 143 10.80 15.61 2.47
N LEU A 144 11.63 15.56 3.50
CA LEU A 144 13.09 15.34 3.36
C LEU A 144 13.48 13.87 3.22
N GLY A 145 12.51 12.93 3.18
CA GLY A 145 12.76 11.50 3.08
C GLY A 145 13.33 10.84 4.35
N ILE A 146 13.52 11.59 5.43
CA ILE A 146 14.12 11.08 6.68
C ILE A 146 13.27 9.98 7.30
N SER A 147 11.94 10.09 7.22
CA SER A 147 11.02 9.08 7.72
C SER A 147 11.10 7.77 6.91
N GLY A 148 11.43 7.83 5.62
CA GLY A 148 11.60 6.65 4.76
C GLY A 148 12.87 5.84 5.05
N LEU A 149 13.89 6.45 5.66
CA LEU A 149 15.14 5.75 6.00
C LEU A 149 14.99 4.81 7.21
N ARG A 150 14.04 5.06 8.11
CA ARG A 150 13.82 4.26 9.32
C ARG A 150 13.39 2.81 9.07
N PRO A 151 12.42 2.52 8.18
CA PRO A 151 12.04 1.15 7.85
C PRO A 151 13.18 0.36 7.21
N VAL A 152 13.96 1.01 6.34
CA VAL A 152 15.10 0.37 5.66
C VAL A 152 16.17 -0.06 6.67
N SER A 153 16.52 0.79 7.63
CA SER A 153 17.49 0.44 8.66
C SER A 153 16.98 -0.68 9.59
N TYR A 154 15.68 -0.69 9.93
CA TYR A 154 15.10 -1.71 10.80
C TYR A 154 15.02 -3.08 10.13
N THR A 155 14.66 -3.15 8.85
CA THR A 155 14.61 -4.41 8.10
C THR A 155 16.00 -4.98 7.84
N HIS A 156 17.01 -4.14 7.59
CA HIS A 156 18.39 -4.59 7.38
C HIS A 156 19.07 -5.07 8.68
N LEU A 157 18.85 -4.40 9.79
CA LEU A 157 19.43 -4.81 11.08
C LEU A 157 18.85 -6.13 11.59
N ARG A 158 17.55 -6.40 11.41
CA ARG A 158 16.93 -7.66 11.83
C ARG A 158 17.27 -8.86 10.92
N ALA A 159 17.57 -8.63 9.65
CA ALA A 159 17.96 -9.71 8.75
C ALA A 159 19.33 -10.33 9.10
N HIS A 160 20.11 -9.70 9.99
CA HIS A 160 21.40 -10.19 10.46
C HIS A 160 21.32 -10.87 11.85
N GLU A 161 20.14 -10.92 12.49
CA GLU A 161 19.96 -11.52 13.82
C GLU A 161 19.27 -12.89 13.77
N THR A 162 18.97 -13.44 12.58
CA THR A 162 18.48 -14.80 12.35
C THR A 162 19.47 -15.60 11.54
#